data_f0b6a55c815c178421d99a99cde5aa85
#
_entry.id   f0b6a55c815c178421d99a99cde5aa85
#
_cell.length_a   1.000
_cell.length_b   1.000
_cell.length_c   1.000
_cell.angle_alpha   90.00
_cell.angle_beta   90.00
_cell.angle_gamma   90.00
#
_symmetry.space_group_name_H-M   'P 1'
#
loop_
_entity.id
_entity.type
_entity.pdbx_description
1 polymer ?
#
loop_
_entity_poly.entity_id
_entity_poly.type
_entity_poly.pdbx_seq_one_letter_code
_entity_poly.pdbx_strand_id
1 'polypeptide(L)'
;MADWGTKSIGAAFKTSHSHPNADIDPSTVTLPKPFVVCIVGASRGIGAGVATSYAKAGCTALILASRRLPGLEETAAACKALDPKVEIEIISCDITSSASVSSLAEKALSRFGRLDAVVVNSGYSGPVKLRITETDPETFRNATNVNYIGTFYCAKFLIPLLLNTSDGAKLFIGVSSLASILVRGPIANTQYCVSKCAQLKLLEHVHEQYADQGLSSFAVHPGSVLSEMADETVPEEFRPFLTDSSDLCGAFCVWLTKEDRKWLSGRLLNAKWDVKELESKREEIVAKDALKLQLSLP
;
A
#
# COMPACT_ATOMS: atom_id res chain seq x y z
N MET A 1 8.96 24.39 -10.00
CA MET A 1 8.16 23.73 -8.95
C MET A 1 8.71 24.11 -7.58
N ALA A 2 7.83 24.51 -6.66
CA ALA A 2 8.25 24.80 -5.29
C ALA A 2 8.86 23.55 -4.66
N ASP A 3 9.92 23.73 -3.87
CA ASP A 3 10.55 22.63 -3.14
C ASP A 3 9.72 22.25 -1.92
N TRP A 4 8.93 21.20 -2.05
CA TRP A 4 8.11 20.66 -0.95
C TRP A 4 8.86 19.62 -0.11
N GLY A 5 10.19 19.51 -0.23
CA GLY A 5 11.00 18.50 0.43
C GLY A 5 11.15 17.20 -0.36
N THR A 6 10.65 17.16 -1.61
CA THR A 6 10.70 15.98 -2.48
C THR A 6 11.69 16.12 -3.65
N LYS A 7 12.47 17.21 -3.70
CA LYS A 7 13.42 17.45 -4.80
C LYS A 7 14.41 16.30 -4.98
N SER A 8 14.92 15.75 -3.89
CA SER A 8 15.86 14.63 -3.93
C SER A 8 15.24 13.37 -4.54
N ILE A 9 13.94 13.10 -4.27
CA ILE A 9 13.24 11.94 -4.81
C ILE A 9 12.92 12.14 -6.29
N GLY A 10 12.42 13.33 -6.68
CA GLY A 10 12.16 13.66 -8.08
C GLY A 10 13.43 13.78 -8.94
N ALA A 11 14.60 14.06 -8.32
CA ALA A 11 15.89 14.09 -9.02
C ALA A 11 16.50 12.68 -9.16
N ALA A 12 16.17 11.75 -8.27
CA ALA A 12 16.70 10.39 -8.27
C ALA A 12 16.11 9.52 -9.39
N PHE A 13 14.85 9.76 -9.77
CA PHE A 13 14.14 9.01 -10.81
C PHE A 13 13.64 9.97 -11.89
N LYS A 14 14.12 9.79 -13.10
CA LYS A 14 13.84 10.68 -14.24
C LYS A 14 12.53 10.32 -14.96
N THR A 15 12.21 9.02 -14.98
CA THR A 15 11.04 8.50 -15.66
C THR A 15 9.95 8.14 -14.67
N SER A 16 8.75 8.65 -14.94
CA SER A 16 7.56 8.35 -14.13
C SER A 16 6.34 8.05 -15.00
N HIS A 17 5.47 7.17 -14.52
CA HIS A 17 4.28 6.73 -15.21
C HIS A 17 3.03 7.09 -14.42
N SER A 18 1.93 7.42 -15.12
CA SER A 18 0.62 7.68 -14.52
C SER A 18 -0.34 6.48 -14.67
N HIS A 19 0.05 5.49 -15.48
CA HIS A 19 -0.69 4.27 -15.74
C HIS A 19 0.27 3.08 -15.75
N PRO A 20 -0.21 1.84 -15.53
CA PRO A 20 0.60 0.65 -15.75
C PRO A 20 1.19 0.63 -17.16
N ASN A 21 2.48 0.38 -17.27
CA ASN A 21 3.18 0.19 -18.52
C ASN A 21 3.45 -1.30 -18.76
N ALA A 22 4.07 -1.65 -19.90
CA ALA A 22 4.34 -3.04 -20.26
C ALA A 22 5.21 -3.80 -19.24
N ASP A 23 6.07 -3.10 -18.48
CA ASP A 23 7.00 -3.73 -17.53
C ASP A 23 6.32 -4.16 -16.22
N ILE A 24 5.18 -3.52 -15.89
CA ILE A 24 4.37 -3.83 -14.70
C ILE A 24 2.94 -4.25 -15.04
N ASP A 25 2.64 -4.61 -16.31
CA ASP A 25 1.30 -5.08 -16.70
C ASP A 25 0.97 -6.38 -15.96
N PRO A 26 -0.06 -6.41 -15.09
CA PRO A 26 -0.43 -7.61 -14.35
C PRO A 26 -0.83 -8.78 -15.25
N SER A 27 -1.35 -8.52 -16.46
CA SER A 27 -1.77 -9.57 -17.41
C SER A 27 -0.61 -10.39 -17.97
N THR A 28 0.62 -9.86 -17.89
CA THR A 28 1.85 -10.56 -18.31
C THR A 28 2.51 -11.36 -17.19
N VAL A 29 1.92 -11.32 -16.00
CA VAL A 29 2.45 -12.01 -14.80
C VAL A 29 1.65 -13.29 -14.58
N THR A 30 2.36 -14.36 -14.28
CA THR A 30 1.75 -15.61 -13.78
C THR A 30 2.23 -15.83 -12.35
N LEU A 31 1.30 -15.70 -11.41
CA LEU A 31 1.59 -15.97 -9.99
C LEU A 31 1.69 -17.48 -9.72
N PRO A 32 2.51 -17.90 -8.73
CA PRO A 32 2.48 -19.28 -8.26
C PRO A 32 1.07 -19.72 -7.85
N LYS A 33 0.80 -21.02 -7.88
CA LYS A 33 -0.49 -21.55 -7.42
C LYS A 33 -0.28 -22.62 -6.36
N PRO A 34 -1.02 -22.54 -5.25
CA PRO A 34 -2.02 -21.52 -4.89
C PRO A 34 -1.38 -20.18 -4.48
N PHE A 35 -2.08 -19.04 -4.70
CA PHE A 35 -1.67 -17.71 -4.28
C PHE A 35 -2.87 -16.94 -3.70
N VAL A 36 -2.82 -16.61 -2.42
CA VAL A 36 -3.91 -15.95 -1.68
C VAL A 36 -3.48 -14.54 -1.23
N VAL A 37 -4.30 -13.55 -1.57
CA VAL A 37 -4.02 -12.14 -1.23
C VAL A 37 -5.13 -11.56 -0.36
N CYS A 38 -4.74 -10.94 0.76
CA CYS A 38 -5.65 -10.16 1.60
C CYS A 38 -5.47 -8.67 1.35
N ILE A 39 -6.55 -7.97 1.00
CA ILE A 39 -6.55 -6.52 0.74
C ILE A 39 -7.46 -5.84 1.75
N VAL A 40 -6.86 -5.06 2.67
CA VAL A 40 -7.58 -4.30 3.67
C VAL A 40 -7.82 -2.88 3.17
N GLY A 41 -9.08 -2.52 2.94
CA GLY A 41 -9.50 -1.29 2.27
C GLY A 41 -9.77 -1.50 0.76
N ALA A 42 -10.35 -2.64 0.40
CA ALA A 42 -10.57 -3.09 -0.98
C ALA A 42 -11.86 -2.54 -1.65
N SER A 43 -12.69 -1.77 -0.94
CA SER A 43 -14.06 -1.44 -1.41
C SER A 43 -14.13 -0.38 -2.51
N ARG A 44 -13.03 0.30 -2.85
CA ARG A 44 -13.00 1.36 -3.88
C ARG A 44 -11.57 1.83 -4.20
N GLY A 45 -11.47 2.66 -5.26
CA GLY A 45 -10.25 3.40 -5.61
C GLY A 45 -9.02 2.51 -5.72
N ILE A 46 -7.93 2.91 -5.08
CA ILE A 46 -6.64 2.19 -5.14
C ILE A 46 -6.77 0.75 -4.67
N GLY A 47 -7.51 0.48 -3.59
CA GLY A 47 -7.69 -0.89 -3.07
C GLY A 47 -8.45 -1.81 -4.02
N ALA A 48 -9.46 -1.30 -4.71
CA ALA A 48 -10.15 -2.02 -5.79
C ALA A 48 -9.21 -2.26 -6.98
N GLY A 49 -8.39 -1.25 -7.36
CA GLY A 49 -7.35 -1.38 -8.38
C GLY A 49 -6.29 -2.44 -8.03
N VAL A 50 -5.92 -2.56 -6.75
CA VAL A 50 -5.04 -3.64 -6.27
C VAL A 50 -5.71 -5.00 -6.45
N ALA A 51 -6.98 -5.14 -6.08
CA ALA A 51 -7.72 -6.40 -6.21
C ALA A 51 -7.83 -6.85 -7.67
N THR A 52 -8.22 -5.95 -8.57
CA THR A 52 -8.32 -6.24 -10.00
C THR A 52 -6.97 -6.57 -10.64
N SER A 53 -5.88 -5.95 -10.17
CA SER A 53 -4.52 -6.26 -10.64
C SER A 53 -4.09 -7.68 -10.25
N TYR A 54 -4.34 -8.12 -9.02
CA TYR A 54 -4.06 -9.49 -8.62
C TYR A 54 -4.96 -10.51 -9.31
N ALA A 55 -6.23 -10.18 -9.60
CA ALA A 55 -7.10 -11.02 -10.40
C ALA A 55 -6.56 -11.18 -11.84
N LYS A 56 -6.14 -10.08 -12.50
CA LYS A 56 -5.49 -10.11 -13.82
C LYS A 56 -4.22 -10.97 -13.84
N ALA A 57 -3.45 -10.96 -12.75
CA ALA A 57 -2.24 -11.77 -12.59
C ALA A 57 -2.54 -13.25 -12.27
N GLY A 58 -3.81 -13.63 -12.14
CA GLY A 58 -4.24 -15.00 -11.92
C GLY A 58 -4.00 -15.50 -10.50
N CYS A 59 -4.16 -14.68 -9.45
CA CYS A 59 -4.14 -15.18 -8.07
C CYS A 59 -5.23 -16.25 -7.87
N THR A 60 -5.03 -17.16 -6.92
CA THR A 60 -6.01 -18.22 -6.63
C THR A 60 -7.19 -17.65 -5.86
N ALA A 61 -6.93 -16.80 -4.88
CA ALA A 61 -7.99 -16.23 -4.05
C ALA A 61 -7.68 -14.79 -3.60
N LEU A 62 -8.75 -14.03 -3.40
CA LEU A 62 -8.75 -12.68 -2.86
C LEU A 62 -9.60 -12.63 -1.59
N ILE A 63 -9.05 -12.08 -0.53
CA ILE A 63 -9.78 -11.70 0.69
C ILE A 63 -9.93 -10.19 0.63
N LEU A 64 -11.16 -9.73 0.39
CA LEU A 64 -11.50 -8.32 0.26
C LEU A 64 -12.10 -7.82 1.58
N ALA A 65 -11.40 -6.94 2.28
CA ALA A 65 -11.80 -6.47 3.59
C ALA A 65 -12.01 -4.95 3.62
N SER A 66 -13.14 -4.50 4.13
CA SER A 66 -13.42 -3.10 4.49
C SER A 66 -14.74 -3.00 5.27
N ARG A 67 -15.09 -1.80 5.74
CA ARG A 67 -16.40 -1.54 6.40
C ARG A 67 -17.56 -1.49 5.42
N ARG A 68 -17.33 -1.17 4.14
CA ARG A 68 -18.34 -0.93 3.10
C ARG A 68 -18.59 -2.20 2.30
N LEU A 69 -19.55 -3.02 2.72
CA LEU A 69 -19.89 -4.27 2.02
C LEU A 69 -20.29 -4.07 0.55
N PRO A 70 -21.19 -3.12 0.19
CA PRO A 70 -21.56 -2.93 -1.21
C PRO A 70 -20.37 -2.65 -2.14
N GLY A 71 -19.42 -1.82 -1.70
CA GLY A 71 -18.20 -1.56 -2.49
C GLY A 71 -17.27 -2.76 -2.59
N LEU A 72 -17.27 -3.67 -1.60
CA LEU A 72 -16.55 -4.95 -1.71
C LEU A 72 -17.19 -5.88 -2.73
N GLU A 73 -18.53 -5.93 -2.79
CA GLU A 73 -19.29 -6.71 -3.76
C GLU A 73 -19.04 -6.21 -5.20
N GLU A 74 -19.01 -4.89 -5.40
CA GLU A 74 -18.64 -4.28 -6.68
C GLU A 74 -17.21 -4.66 -7.10
N THR A 75 -16.25 -4.57 -6.17
CA THR A 75 -14.86 -4.97 -6.42
C THR A 75 -14.76 -6.46 -6.74
N ALA A 76 -15.48 -7.30 -6.00
CA ALA A 76 -15.53 -8.74 -6.25
C ALA A 76 -16.09 -9.07 -7.63
N ALA A 77 -17.18 -8.41 -8.02
CA ALA A 77 -17.75 -8.56 -9.36
C ALA A 77 -16.76 -8.16 -10.47
N ALA A 78 -16.05 -7.05 -10.29
CA ALA A 78 -15.00 -6.61 -11.22
C ALA A 78 -13.84 -7.64 -11.33
N CYS A 79 -13.40 -8.21 -10.21
CA CYS A 79 -12.37 -9.25 -10.21
C CYS A 79 -12.85 -10.53 -10.91
N LYS A 80 -14.09 -10.96 -10.66
CA LYS A 80 -14.71 -12.13 -11.31
C LYS A 80 -14.88 -11.94 -12.82
N ALA A 81 -15.12 -10.72 -13.29
CA ALA A 81 -15.19 -10.42 -14.71
C ALA A 81 -13.82 -10.56 -15.41
N LEU A 82 -12.73 -10.34 -14.69
CA LEU A 82 -11.35 -10.46 -15.19
C LEU A 82 -10.83 -11.90 -15.13
N ASP A 83 -11.08 -12.59 -14.04
CA ASP A 83 -10.79 -14.02 -13.85
C ASP A 83 -11.99 -14.72 -13.18
N PRO A 84 -12.86 -15.42 -13.92
CA PRO A 84 -14.00 -16.15 -13.36
C PRO A 84 -13.62 -17.25 -12.36
N LYS A 85 -12.36 -17.71 -12.36
CA LYS A 85 -11.87 -18.78 -11.48
C LYS A 85 -11.38 -18.28 -10.13
N VAL A 86 -11.05 -16.96 -9.98
CA VAL A 86 -10.55 -16.44 -8.72
C VAL A 86 -11.56 -16.65 -7.60
N GLU A 87 -11.16 -17.26 -6.50
CA GLU A 87 -12.00 -17.37 -5.32
C GLU A 87 -12.01 -16.01 -4.58
N ILE A 88 -13.17 -15.61 -4.07
CA ILE A 88 -13.28 -14.32 -3.36
C ILE A 88 -14.00 -14.53 -2.04
N GLU A 89 -13.38 -14.03 -0.96
CA GLU A 89 -13.98 -13.94 0.36
C GLU A 89 -14.15 -12.47 0.72
N ILE A 90 -15.38 -12.06 1.02
CA ILE A 90 -15.72 -10.68 1.43
C ILE A 90 -15.88 -10.65 2.95
N ILE A 91 -15.10 -9.78 3.61
CA ILE A 91 -15.10 -9.67 5.07
C ILE A 91 -15.31 -8.22 5.50
N SER A 92 -16.38 -7.97 6.26
CA SER A 92 -16.53 -6.68 6.94
C SER A 92 -15.43 -6.54 7.99
N CYS A 93 -14.61 -5.48 7.86
CA CYS A 93 -13.49 -5.22 8.76
C CYS A 93 -13.31 -3.72 9.02
N ASP A 94 -13.30 -3.34 10.28
CA ASP A 94 -12.86 -2.04 10.73
C ASP A 94 -11.40 -2.13 11.17
N ILE A 95 -10.50 -1.50 10.39
CA ILE A 95 -9.06 -1.51 10.64
C ILE A 95 -8.70 -0.86 11.97
N THR A 96 -9.56 0.00 12.53
CA THR A 96 -9.32 0.65 13.83
C THR A 96 -9.67 -0.23 15.03
N SER A 97 -10.30 -1.38 14.79
CA SER A 97 -10.68 -2.36 15.83
C SER A 97 -9.74 -3.57 15.80
N SER A 98 -8.94 -3.72 16.85
CA SER A 98 -8.05 -4.89 17.03
C SER A 98 -8.83 -6.22 16.92
N ALA A 99 -10.02 -6.31 17.54
CA ALA A 99 -10.87 -7.50 17.47
C ALA A 99 -11.38 -7.78 16.05
N SER A 100 -11.72 -6.72 15.28
CA SER A 100 -12.16 -6.86 13.89
C SER A 100 -11.04 -7.39 12.98
N VAL A 101 -9.81 -6.92 13.18
CA VAL A 101 -8.65 -7.41 12.41
C VAL A 101 -8.23 -8.81 12.84
N SER A 102 -8.35 -9.16 14.13
CA SER A 102 -8.17 -10.55 14.60
C SER A 102 -9.17 -11.52 13.93
N SER A 103 -10.45 -11.14 13.89
CA SER A 103 -11.48 -11.92 13.21
C SER A 103 -11.26 -12.07 11.71
N LEU A 104 -10.72 -11.03 11.04
CA LEU A 104 -10.28 -11.11 9.64
C LEU A 104 -9.20 -12.20 9.46
N ALA A 105 -8.19 -12.21 10.33
CA ALA A 105 -7.12 -13.20 10.28
C ALA A 105 -7.63 -14.65 10.52
N GLU A 106 -8.50 -14.83 11.49
CA GLU A 106 -9.12 -16.13 11.80
C GLU A 106 -9.94 -16.67 10.60
N LYS A 107 -10.75 -15.80 9.97
CA LYS A 107 -11.52 -16.17 8.77
C LYS A 107 -10.63 -16.49 7.58
N ALA A 108 -9.58 -15.68 7.36
CA ALA A 108 -8.61 -15.93 6.30
C ALA A 108 -7.94 -17.30 6.46
N LEU A 109 -7.49 -17.62 7.68
CA LEU A 109 -6.89 -18.91 8.01
C LEU A 109 -7.89 -20.06 7.83
N SER A 110 -9.09 -19.94 8.39
CA SER A 110 -10.13 -20.97 8.32
C SER A 110 -10.56 -21.26 6.87
N ARG A 111 -10.64 -20.23 6.02
CA ARG A 111 -11.15 -20.38 4.66
C ARG A 111 -10.11 -20.91 3.68
N PHE A 112 -8.85 -20.45 3.79
CA PHE A 112 -7.82 -20.74 2.79
C PHE A 112 -6.61 -21.50 3.34
N GLY A 113 -6.39 -21.52 4.66
CA GLY A 113 -5.25 -22.19 5.29
C GLY A 113 -3.88 -21.56 4.96
N ARG A 114 -3.84 -20.51 4.15
CA ARG A 114 -2.61 -19.84 3.69
C ARG A 114 -2.84 -18.36 3.40
N LEU A 115 -1.74 -17.62 3.39
CA LEU A 115 -1.71 -16.23 2.97
C LEU A 115 -0.34 -15.92 2.35
N ASP A 116 -0.33 -15.39 1.13
CA ASP A 116 0.91 -15.10 0.39
C ASP A 116 1.25 -13.62 0.41
N ALA A 117 0.25 -12.77 0.33
CA ALA A 117 0.40 -11.33 0.37
C ALA A 117 -0.70 -10.64 1.16
N VAL A 118 -0.33 -9.58 1.87
CA VAL A 118 -1.23 -8.63 2.54
C VAL A 118 -0.97 -7.25 1.97
N VAL A 119 -2.05 -6.57 1.54
CA VAL A 119 -2.00 -5.17 1.12
C VAL A 119 -2.89 -4.34 2.04
N VAL A 120 -2.29 -3.49 2.86
CA VAL A 120 -3.00 -2.57 3.76
C VAL A 120 -3.17 -1.23 3.05
N ASN A 121 -4.35 -1.04 2.45
CA ASN A 121 -4.69 0.16 1.69
C ASN A 121 -5.58 1.15 2.46
N SER A 122 -6.28 0.72 3.50
CA SER A 122 -7.11 1.63 4.30
C SER A 122 -6.35 2.89 4.71
N GLY A 123 -6.97 4.05 4.50
CA GLY A 123 -6.36 5.33 4.83
C GLY A 123 -7.40 6.40 5.16
N TYR A 124 -6.96 7.42 5.89
CA TYR A 124 -7.74 8.60 6.25
C TYR A 124 -6.84 9.82 6.27
N SER A 125 -7.26 10.90 5.61
CA SER A 125 -6.57 12.20 5.58
C SER A 125 -7.23 13.24 6.49
N GLY A 126 -8.55 13.34 6.42
CA GLY A 126 -9.30 14.47 6.95
C GLY A 126 -9.05 15.77 6.17
N PRO A 127 -9.72 16.87 6.55
CA PRO A 127 -9.55 18.16 5.91
C PRO A 127 -8.10 18.66 5.98
N VAL A 128 -7.62 19.28 4.89
CA VAL A 128 -6.29 19.88 4.87
C VAL A 128 -6.28 21.16 5.69
N LYS A 129 -5.57 21.12 6.83
CA LYS A 129 -5.22 22.28 7.67
C LYS A 129 -3.70 22.36 7.75
N LEU A 130 -3.13 23.50 7.36
CA LEU A 130 -1.68 23.69 7.28
C LEU A 130 -1.06 24.14 8.60
N ARG A 131 -1.88 24.58 9.57
CA ARG A 131 -1.44 24.95 10.90
C ARG A 131 -1.95 23.94 11.93
N ILE A 132 -1.07 23.47 12.78
CA ILE A 132 -1.42 22.48 13.81
C ILE A 132 -2.50 23.01 14.78
N THR A 133 -2.54 24.31 15.04
CA THR A 133 -3.53 24.94 15.91
C THR A 133 -4.94 24.98 15.30
N GLU A 134 -5.08 24.72 13.99
CA GLU A 134 -6.34 24.66 13.25
C GLU A 134 -6.83 23.23 13.05
N THR A 135 -6.00 22.24 13.40
CA THR A 135 -6.35 20.82 13.24
C THR A 135 -7.24 20.37 14.39
N ASP A 136 -8.40 19.82 14.05
CA ASP A 136 -9.27 19.20 15.04
C ASP A 136 -8.62 17.96 15.67
N PRO A 137 -8.59 17.84 17.02
CA PRO A 137 -7.98 16.69 17.71
C PRO A 137 -8.56 15.33 17.30
N GLU A 138 -9.85 15.24 17.01
CA GLU A 138 -10.50 13.98 16.56
C GLU A 138 -10.02 13.60 15.15
N THR A 139 -9.86 14.57 14.27
CA THR A 139 -9.28 14.34 12.93
C THR A 139 -7.86 13.80 13.04
N PHE A 140 -7.05 14.35 13.94
CA PHE A 140 -5.69 13.85 14.20
C PHE A 140 -5.70 12.41 14.73
N ARG A 141 -6.58 12.13 15.71
CA ARG A 141 -6.76 10.79 16.30
C ARG A 141 -7.21 9.78 15.24
N ASN A 142 -8.18 10.14 14.41
CA ASN A 142 -8.67 9.28 13.35
C ASN A 142 -7.58 8.95 12.31
N ALA A 143 -6.77 9.93 11.88
CA ALA A 143 -5.65 9.69 10.99
C ALA A 143 -4.62 8.72 11.61
N THR A 144 -4.31 8.91 12.89
CA THR A 144 -3.40 8.03 13.64
C THR A 144 -3.97 6.62 13.75
N ASN A 145 -5.23 6.49 14.14
CA ASN A 145 -5.88 5.19 14.33
C ASN A 145 -6.00 4.39 13.04
N VAL A 146 -6.39 5.04 11.92
CA VAL A 146 -6.56 4.35 10.64
C VAL A 146 -5.21 4.04 10.01
N ASN A 147 -4.34 5.06 9.83
CA ASN A 147 -3.14 4.92 9.01
C ASN A 147 -2.01 4.17 9.72
N TYR A 148 -1.83 4.39 11.03
CA TYR A 148 -0.73 3.83 11.81
C TYR A 148 -1.18 2.64 12.66
N ILE A 149 -2.10 2.85 13.62
CA ILE A 149 -2.52 1.80 14.55
C ILE A 149 -3.22 0.66 13.80
N GLY A 150 -4.06 0.98 12.81
CA GLY A 150 -4.71 -0.03 11.97
C GLY A 150 -3.70 -0.87 11.18
N THR A 151 -2.65 -0.25 10.62
CA THR A 151 -1.56 -1.00 9.97
C THR A 151 -0.83 -1.90 10.97
N PHE A 152 -0.62 -1.44 12.20
CA PHE A 152 -0.05 -2.27 13.27
C PHE A 152 -0.94 -3.47 13.60
N TYR A 153 -2.27 -3.31 13.68
CA TYR A 153 -3.17 -4.45 13.90
C TYR A 153 -3.11 -5.46 12.74
N CYS A 154 -3.06 -4.98 11.49
CA CYS A 154 -2.87 -5.86 10.35
C CYS A 154 -1.53 -6.61 10.42
N ALA A 155 -0.43 -5.94 10.78
CA ALA A 155 0.86 -6.59 10.97
C ALA A 155 0.79 -7.65 12.08
N LYS A 156 0.24 -7.29 13.24
CA LYS A 156 0.12 -8.19 14.40
C LYS A 156 -0.61 -9.50 14.10
N PHE A 157 -1.73 -9.43 13.37
CA PHE A 157 -2.61 -10.60 13.20
C PHE A 157 -2.39 -11.33 11.86
N LEU A 158 -1.92 -10.65 10.80
CA LEU A 158 -1.77 -11.27 9.48
C LEU A 158 -0.34 -11.72 9.18
N ILE A 159 0.70 -11.12 9.78
CA ILE A 159 2.09 -11.59 9.58
C ILE A 159 2.27 -13.03 10.03
N PRO A 160 1.72 -13.51 11.17
CA PRO A 160 1.83 -14.93 11.53
C PRO A 160 1.31 -15.88 10.45
N LEU A 161 0.25 -15.49 9.72
CA LEU A 161 -0.31 -16.30 8.63
C LEU A 161 0.65 -16.34 7.43
N LEU A 162 1.26 -15.18 7.09
CA LEU A 162 2.28 -15.11 6.05
C LEU A 162 3.48 -16.01 6.38
N LEU A 163 3.97 -15.97 7.61
CA LEU A 163 5.12 -16.77 8.06
C LEU A 163 4.82 -18.27 8.08
N ASN A 164 3.60 -18.65 8.47
CA ASN A 164 3.15 -20.06 8.51
C ASN A 164 2.92 -20.65 7.12
N THR A 165 2.88 -19.85 6.05
CA THR A 165 2.81 -20.31 4.66
C THR A 165 4.23 -20.62 4.20
N SER A 166 4.67 -21.87 4.32
CA SER A 166 6.08 -22.29 4.13
C SER A 166 6.63 -21.99 2.73
N ASP A 167 5.79 -22.18 1.69
CA ASP A 167 6.07 -21.94 0.27
C ASP A 167 5.51 -20.59 -0.23
N GLY A 168 5.05 -19.73 0.69
CA GLY A 168 4.41 -18.45 0.39
C GLY A 168 5.39 -17.34 0.02
N ALA A 169 4.89 -16.35 -0.69
CA ALA A 169 5.64 -15.15 -1.07
C ALA A 169 5.99 -14.25 0.15
N LYS A 170 5.23 -14.36 1.26
CA LYS A 170 5.43 -13.65 2.53
C LYS A 170 5.58 -12.14 2.37
N LEU A 171 4.59 -11.52 1.73
CA LEU A 171 4.60 -10.09 1.41
C LEU A 171 3.65 -9.31 2.31
N PHE A 172 4.16 -8.25 2.93
CA PHE A 172 3.38 -7.29 3.70
C PHE A 172 3.55 -5.90 3.10
N ILE A 173 2.54 -5.39 2.41
CA ILE A 173 2.59 -4.12 1.68
C ILE A 173 1.66 -3.11 2.35
N GLY A 174 2.21 -1.98 2.79
CA GLY A 174 1.43 -0.82 3.22
C GLY A 174 1.30 0.20 2.09
N VAL A 175 0.07 0.54 1.68
CA VAL A 175 -0.14 1.70 0.80
C VAL A 175 0.08 2.96 1.63
N SER A 176 1.28 3.50 1.46
CA SER A 176 1.76 4.68 2.17
C SER A 176 1.54 5.94 1.33
N SER A 177 2.40 6.93 1.47
CA SER A 177 2.34 8.16 0.68
C SER A 177 3.68 8.86 0.72
N LEU A 178 4.02 9.64 -0.31
CA LEU A 178 5.10 10.63 -0.23
C LEU A 178 4.83 11.68 0.85
N ALA A 179 3.58 11.84 1.30
CA ALA A 179 3.24 12.65 2.47
C ALA A 179 3.99 12.21 3.75
N SER A 180 4.44 10.94 3.84
CA SER A 180 5.24 10.43 4.97
C SER A 180 6.56 11.19 5.19
N ILE A 181 7.04 11.90 4.18
CA ILE A 181 8.29 12.67 4.22
C ILE A 181 8.07 14.17 3.98
N LEU A 182 6.82 14.60 3.79
CA LEU A 182 6.49 16.00 3.57
C LEU A 182 6.37 16.76 4.90
N VAL A 183 6.94 17.98 4.94
CA VAL A 183 6.76 18.94 6.04
C VAL A 183 6.23 20.30 5.56
N ARG A 184 6.10 20.49 4.25
CA ARG A 184 5.64 21.75 3.65
C ARG A 184 4.91 21.49 2.33
N GLY A 185 4.10 22.45 1.90
CA GLY A 185 3.33 22.39 0.66
C GLY A 185 1.82 22.43 0.89
N PRO A 186 1.02 22.55 -0.17
CA PRO A 186 -0.41 22.79 -0.07
C PRO A 186 -1.22 21.62 0.50
N ILE A 187 -0.64 20.42 0.58
CA ILE A 187 -1.27 19.20 1.12
C ILE A 187 -0.55 18.63 2.34
N ALA A 188 0.41 19.38 2.92
CA ALA A 188 1.20 18.94 4.07
C ALA A 188 0.42 19.11 5.39
N ASN A 189 -0.78 18.53 5.50
CA ASN A 189 -1.53 18.51 6.74
C ASN A 189 -0.88 17.59 7.78
N THR A 190 -0.72 18.08 8.99
CA THR A 190 0.07 17.42 10.03
C THR A 190 -0.45 16.02 10.37
N GLN A 191 -1.77 15.84 10.53
CA GLN A 191 -2.37 14.57 10.91
C GLN A 191 -2.08 13.45 9.90
N TYR A 192 -2.16 13.76 8.61
CA TYR A 192 -1.90 12.77 7.56
C TYR A 192 -0.40 12.49 7.42
N CYS A 193 0.42 13.54 7.30
CA CYS A 193 1.85 13.41 7.11
C CYS A 193 2.51 12.64 8.27
N VAL A 194 2.18 13.00 9.52
CA VAL A 194 2.74 12.34 10.72
C VAL A 194 2.26 10.88 10.80
N SER A 195 0.98 10.61 10.56
CA SER A 195 0.47 9.23 10.61
C SER A 195 1.08 8.34 9.52
N LYS A 196 1.32 8.88 8.31
CA LYS A 196 2.00 8.16 7.22
C LYS A 196 3.49 8.00 7.47
N CYS A 197 4.14 8.95 8.13
CA CYS A 197 5.52 8.81 8.61
C CYS A 197 5.65 7.68 9.64
N ALA A 198 4.73 7.63 10.62
CA ALA A 198 4.69 6.55 11.60
C ALA A 198 4.40 5.18 10.94
N GLN A 199 3.50 5.12 9.95
CA GLN A 199 3.26 3.91 9.16
C GLN A 199 4.53 3.46 8.42
N LEU A 200 5.25 4.38 7.77
CA LEU A 200 6.50 4.07 7.08
C LEU A 200 7.52 3.46 8.05
N LYS A 201 7.72 4.10 9.21
CA LYS A 201 8.66 3.59 10.23
C LYS A 201 8.23 2.23 10.77
N LEU A 202 6.94 1.96 10.94
CA LEU A 202 6.42 0.63 11.31
C LEU A 202 6.81 -0.44 10.27
N LEU A 203 6.67 -0.14 8.98
CA LEU A 203 7.01 -1.08 7.90
C LEU A 203 8.52 -1.35 7.82
N GLU A 204 9.38 -0.37 8.14
CA GLU A 204 10.81 -0.61 8.35
C GLU A 204 11.06 -1.57 9.52
N HIS A 205 10.38 -1.39 10.66
CA HIS A 205 10.48 -2.32 11.79
C HIS A 205 9.99 -3.74 11.45
N VAL A 206 8.92 -3.87 10.68
CA VAL A 206 8.45 -5.19 10.19
C VAL A 206 9.55 -5.87 9.37
N HIS A 207 10.23 -5.15 8.50
CA HIS A 207 11.37 -5.69 7.76
C HIS A 207 12.47 -6.19 8.71
N GLU A 208 12.96 -5.34 9.61
CA GLU A 208 14.06 -5.67 10.52
C GLU A 208 13.74 -6.87 11.44
N GLN A 209 12.48 -7.05 11.82
CA GLN A 209 12.06 -8.11 12.73
C GLN A 209 11.82 -9.47 12.05
N TYR A 210 11.51 -9.49 10.75
CA TYR A 210 11.03 -10.72 10.08
C TYR A 210 11.73 -11.04 8.75
N ALA A 211 12.70 -10.25 8.31
CA ALA A 211 13.43 -10.50 7.06
C ALA A 211 14.20 -11.82 7.08
N ASP A 212 14.74 -12.22 8.23
CA ASP A 212 15.41 -13.50 8.46
C ASP A 212 14.46 -14.70 8.32
N GLN A 213 13.14 -14.50 8.51
CA GLN A 213 12.10 -15.50 8.29
C GLN A 213 11.52 -15.45 6.86
N GLY A 214 12.15 -14.65 5.99
CA GLY A 214 11.81 -14.54 4.57
C GLY A 214 10.69 -13.56 4.24
N LEU A 215 10.17 -12.79 5.23
CA LEU A 215 9.14 -11.80 4.99
C LEU A 215 9.72 -10.54 4.34
N SER A 216 9.02 -10.02 3.33
CA SER A 216 9.29 -8.71 2.74
C SER A 216 8.21 -7.71 3.10
N SER A 217 8.62 -6.53 3.57
CA SER A 217 7.72 -5.42 3.94
C SER A 217 7.98 -4.21 3.07
N PHE A 218 6.94 -3.64 2.45
CA PHE A 218 7.07 -2.50 1.53
C PHE A 218 6.13 -1.38 1.92
N ALA A 219 6.62 -0.13 1.88
CA ALA A 219 5.79 1.07 1.90
C ALA A 219 5.66 1.60 0.48
N VAL A 220 4.45 1.65 -0.10
CA VAL A 220 4.23 2.03 -1.49
C VAL A 220 3.44 3.33 -1.55
N HIS A 221 4.02 4.39 -2.13
CA HIS A 221 3.24 5.55 -2.58
C HIS A 221 2.49 5.18 -3.86
N PRO A 222 1.15 5.29 -3.88
CA PRO A 222 0.33 4.76 -4.96
C PRO A 222 0.29 5.63 -6.22
N GLY A 223 0.86 6.84 -6.17
CA GLY A 223 0.64 7.90 -7.13
C GLY A 223 -0.34 8.95 -6.62
N SER A 224 -0.56 9.96 -7.45
CA SER A 224 -1.52 11.05 -7.20
C SER A 224 -2.87 10.71 -7.84
N VAL A 225 -3.63 9.84 -7.18
CA VAL A 225 -4.90 9.30 -7.68
C VAL A 225 -6.06 10.16 -7.20
N LEU A 226 -6.97 10.55 -8.10
CA LEU A 226 -8.25 11.15 -7.75
C LEU A 226 -9.17 10.08 -7.14
N SER A 227 -8.90 9.74 -5.90
CA SER A 227 -9.75 8.86 -5.10
C SER A 227 -10.83 9.68 -4.38
N GLU A 228 -11.91 9.04 -3.93
CA GLU A 228 -12.95 9.69 -3.12
C GLU A 228 -12.36 10.41 -1.90
N MET A 229 -11.39 9.81 -1.21
CA MET A 229 -10.67 10.47 -0.11
C MET A 229 -9.93 11.73 -0.58
N ALA A 230 -9.27 11.70 -1.73
CA ALA A 230 -8.57 12.87 -2.26
C ALA A 230 -9.56 13.94 -2.72
N ASP A 231 -10.66 13.55 -3.37
CA ASP A 231 -11.70 14.44 -3.83
C ASP A 231 -12.37 15.22 -2.70
N GLU A 232 -12.58 14.56 -1.56
CA GLU A 232 -13.19 15.17 -0.36
C GLU A 232 -12.23 16.07 0.43
N THR A 233 -10.90 15.88 0.32
CA THR A 233 -9.95 16.49 1.25
C THR A 233 -8.91 17.41 0.64
N VAL A 234 -8.60 17.22 -0.65
CA VAL A 234 -7.55 17.98 -1.33
C VAL A 234 -8.08 19.35 -1.78
N PRO A 235 -7.30 20.45 -1.58
CA PRO A 235 -7.65 21.76 -2.11
C PRO A 235 -7.87 21.74 -3.64
N GLU A 236 -8.79 22.58 -4.13
CA GLU A 236 -9.20 22.57 -5.53
C GLU A 236 -8.01 22.86 -6.47
N GLU A 237 -7.10 23.73 -6.08
CA GLU A 237 -5.89 24.06 -6.84
C GLU A 237 -4.91 22.87 -6.95
N PHE A 238 -5.04 21.82 -6.12
CA PHE A 238 -4.22 20.62 -6.20
C PHE A 238 -4.85 19.52 -7.06
N ARG A 239 -6.16 19.55 -7.32
CA ARG A 239 -6.89 18.54 -8.11
C ARG A 239 -6.29 18.27 -9.49
N PRO A 240 -5.81 19.29 -10.26
CA PRO A 240 -5.18 19.04 -11.56
C PRO A 240 -3.94 18.16 -11.53
N PHE A 241 -3.35 17.93 -10.35
CA PHE A 241 -2.19 17.03 -10.16
C PHE A 241 -2.58 15.59 -9.86
N LEU A 242 -3.88 15.31 -9.65
CA LEU A 242 -4.41 13.96 -9.36
C LEU A 242 -4.75 13.24 -10.66
N THR A 243 -3.73 12.86 -11.43
CA THR A 243 -3.86 12.31 -12.78
C THR A 243 -3.52 10.83 -12.90
N ASP A 244 -3.10 10.19 -11.82
CA ASP A 244 -2.63 8.82 -11.86
C ASP A 244 -3.79 7.81 -11.77
N SER A 245 -3.68 6.71 -12.50
CA SER A 245 -4.65 5.63 -12.48
C SER A 245 -4.69 4.89 -11.13
N SER A 246 -5.89 4.52 -10.68
CA SER A 246 -6.05 3.66 -9.50
C SER A 246 -5.40 2.27 -9.64
N ASP A 247 -5.22 1.80 -10.88
CA ASP A 247 -4.62 0.49 -11.18
C ASP A 247 -3.08 0.51 -11.07
N LEU A 248 -2.46 1.69 -11.12
CA LEU A 248 -1.00 1.83 -11.11
C LEU A 248 -0.36 1.20 -9.87
N CYS A 249 -0.94 1.48 -8.70
CA CYS A 249 -0.47 0.89 -7.43
C CYS A 249 -0.63 -0.63 -7.42
N GLY A 250 -1.76 -1.13 -7.94
CA GLY A 250 -2.02 -2.57 -8.02
C GLY A 250 -1.03 -3.30 -8.92
N ALA A 251 -0.77 -2.74 -10.08
CA ALA A 251 0.23 -3.27 -11.02
C ALA A 251 1.64 -3.30 -10.40
N PHE A 252 2.01 -2.25 -9.68
CA PHE A 252 3.29 -2.19 -8.95
C PHE A 252 3.34 -3.21 -7.81
N CYS A 253 2.25 -3.41 -7.05
CA CYS A 253 2.18 -4.47 -6.03
C CYS A 253 2.36 -5.87 -6.65
N VAL A 254 1.74 -6.14 -7.80
CA VAL A 254 1.95 -7.41 -8.52
C VAL A 254 3.39 -7.55 -8.99
N TRP A 255 4.01 -6.49 -9.51
CA TRP A 255 5.42 -6.49 -9.88
C TRP A 255 6.34 -6.82 -8.69
N LEU A 256 6.07 -6.26 -7.50
CA LEU A 256 6.79 -6.60 -6.27
C LEU A 256 6.67 -8.08 -5.89
N THR A 257 5.61 -8.76 -6.31
CA THR A 257 5.32 -10.15 -6.00
C THR A 257 5.98 -11.14 -6.96
N LYS A 258 6.20 -10.74 -8.22
CA LYS A 258 6.63 -11.60 -9.34
C LYS A 258 7.99 -12.27 -9.12
N GLU A 259 8.93 -11.54 -8.53
CA GLU A 259 10.29 -11.97 -8.36
C GLU A 259 10.80 -11.62 -6.96
N ASP A 260 11.97 -12.15 -6.59
CA ASP A 260 12.58 -11.78 -5.31
C ASP A 260 13.00 -10.30 -5.31
N ARG A 261 12.22 -9.49 -4.59
CA ARG A 261 12.42 -8.05 -4.39
C ARG A 261 12.89 -7.73 -2.97
N LYS A 262 13.47 -8.68 -2.24
CA LYS A 262 13.91 -8.51 -0.84
C LYS A 262 14.83 -7.31 -0.66
N TRP A 263 15.65 -6.97 -1.65
CA TRP A 263 16.51 -5.80 -1.61
C TRP A 263 15.75 -4.46 -1.51
N LEU A 264 14.45 -4.43 -1.85
CA LEU A 264 13.57 -3.28 -1.67
C LEU A 264 12.81 -3.32 -0.34
N SER A 265 12.89 -4.39 0.43
CA SER A 265 12.16 -4.54 1.68
C SER A 265 12.61 -3.49 2.72
N GLY A 266 11.67 -3.00 3.53
CA GLY A 266 11.88 -1.93 4.49
C GLY A 266 11.99 -0.52 3.90
N ARG A 267 11.60 -0.31 2.63
CA ARG A 267 11.81 0.95 1.90
C ARG A 267 10.51 1.61 1.48
N LEU A 268 10.56 2.96 1.31
CA LEU A 268 9.50 3.72 0.65
C LEU A 268 9.70 3.68 -0.86
N LEU A 269 8.74 3.11 -1.54
CA LEU A 269 8.71 2.96 -2.99
C LEU A 269 7.61 3.84 -3.59
N ASN A 270 7.75 4.20 -4.86
CA ASN A 270 6.75 4.97 -5.56
C ASN A 270 6.29 4.20 -6.81
N ALA A 271 5.00 3.87 -6.88
CA ALA A 271 4.41 3.13 -7.99
C ALA A 271 4.56 3.83 -9.36
N LYS A 272 4.87 5.14 -9.35
CA LYS A 272 5.11 5.92 -10.56
C LYS A 272 6.49 5.70 -11.16
N TRP A 273 7.47 5.20 -10.40
CA TRP A 273 8.83 5.02 -10.92
C TRP A 273 8.88 3.98 -12.03
N ASP A 274 9.72 4.24 -13.02
CA ASP A 274 10.09 3.23 -13.99
C ASP A 274 10.88 2.11 -13.31
N VAL A 275 10.38 0.89 -13.42
CA VAL A 275 10.97 -0.25 -12.69
C VAL A 275 12.34 -0.65 -13.21
N LYS A 276 12.64 -0.42 -14.50
CA LYS A 276 13.99 -0.66 -15.05
C LYS A 276 14.99 0.36 -14.51
N GLU A 277 14.55 1.63 -14.39
CA GLU A 277 15.37 2.66 -13.75
C GLU A 277 15.59 2.32 -12.26
N LEU A 278 14.57 1.85 -11.55
CA LEU A 278 14.68 1.40 -10.16
C LEU A 278 15.69 0.24 -10.03
N GLU A 279 15.57 -0.78 -10.88
CA GLU A 279 16.47 -1.93 -10.90
C GLU A 279 17.90 -1.54 -11.24
N SER A 280 18.10 -0.62 -12.16
CA SER A 280 19.46 -0.13 -12.52
C SER A 280 20.19 0.55 -11.36
N LYS A 281 19.45 1.01 -10.34
CA LYS A 281 20.00 1.65 -9.13
C LYS A 281 20.12 0.68 -7.93
N ARG A 282 19.89 -0.62 -8.13
CA ARG A 282 19.85 -1.62 -7.06
C ARG A 282 21.11 -1.57 -6.17
N GLU A 283 22.29 -1.61 -6.78
CA GLU A 283 23.56 -1.62 -6.03
C GLU A 283 23.71 -0.34 -5.18
N GLU A 284 23.39 0.81 -5.75
CA GLU A 284 23.46 2.08 -5.05
C GLU A 284 22.46 2.15 -3.89
N ILE A 285 21.20 1.72 -4.12
CA ILE A 285 20.14 1.72 -3.11
C ILE A 285 20.53 0.82 -1.93
N VAL A 286 21.06 -0.36 -2.21
CA VAL A 286 21.48 -1.32 -1.18
C VAL A 286 22.71 -0.81 -0.42
N ALA A 287 23.74 -0.35 -1.12
CA ALA A 287 24.99 0.10 -0.50
C ALA A 287 24.81 1.33 0.40
N LYS A 288 23.88 2.23 0.05
CA LYS A 288 23.57 3.44 0.83
C LYS A 288 22.43 3.25 1.83
N ASP A 289 21.85 2.06 1.89
CA ASP A 289 20.58 1.79 2.58
C ASP A 289 19.51 2.86 2.30
N ALA A 290 19.41 3.31 1.03
CA ALA A 290 18.58 4.42 0.61
C ALA A 290 17.08 4.09 0.63
N LEU A 291 16.24 5.12 0.42
CA LEU A 291 14.76 5.04 0.42
C LEU A 291 14.16 4.69 1.79
N LYS A 292 14.86 4.96 2.86
CA LYS A 292 14.45 4.86 4.27
C LYS A 292 14.47 6.24 4.95
N LEU A 293 13.82 6.35 6.10
CA LEU A 293 13.93 7.55 6.94
C LEU A 293 15.26 7.55 7.70
N GLN A 294 16.16 8.44 7.30
CA GLN A 294 17.49 8.57 7.89
C GLN A 294 17.78 10.02 8.28
N LEU A 295 18.59 10.21 9.31
CA LEU A 295 19.17 11.51 9.63
C LEU A 295 20.28 11.80 8.60
N SER A 296 20.24 13.00 8.00
CA SER A 296 21.37 13.50 7.21
C SER A 296 22.41 14.05 8.20
N LEU A 297 23.58 13.45 8.19
CA LEU A 297 24.73 13.99 8.93
C LEU A 297 25.48 14.96 8.02
N PRO A 298 26.10 16.02 8.57
CA PRO A 298 26.89 16.98 7.80
C PRO A 298 28.13 16.34 7.19
#